data_cb5f4f0c29ea8b0b1130ef3e0d8b06f5
#
_entry.id   cb5f4f0c29ea8b0b1130ef3e0d8b06f5
#
_cell.length_a   1.000
_cell.length_b   1.000
_cell.length_c   1.000
_cell.angle_alpha   90.00
_cell.angle_beta   90.00
_cell.angle_gamma   90.00
#
_symmetry.space_group_name_H-M   'P 1'
#
loop_
_entity.id
_entity.type
_entity.pdbx_description
1 polymer ?
#
loop_
_entity_poly.entity_id
_entity_poly.type
_entity_poly.pdbx_seq_one_letter_code
_entity_poly.pdbx_strand_id
1 'polypeptide(L)'
;SHTRSTLPLDKLAYLNKHHLRCKLERARDCEKTRYNIIKIRLRPILDRMFGADAMRDISDDYILRVAMLGQQRVDTLLQVPERMAYMFTEPNWNSRTCRDFRATVPTVSFQHVVMAAQALFQQTRDIHADWPAWMATQASQVAGGKAAVQKSLRIALSGERAGPPVAEIAEVLGLHRAAERLAAALAWDEGAVNREQPH
;
A
#
# COMPACT_ATOMS: atom_id res chain seq x y z
N SER A 1 24.15 -45.23 5.24
CA SER A 1 23.05 -44.70 4.40
C SER A 1 22.82 -43.24 4.75
N HIS A 2 23.16 -42.32 3.82
CA HIS A 2 22.83 -40.89 3.96
C HIS A 2 21.36 -40.71 3.60
N THR A 3 20.49 -40.57 4.57
CA THR A 3 19.11 -40.09 4.34
C THR A 3 19.19 -38.63 3.93
N ARG A 4 18.95 -38.35 2.64
CA ARG A 4 18.76 -36.96 2.15
C ARG A 4 17.47 -36.46 2.78
N SER A 5 17.60 -35.62 3.79
CA SER A 5 16.47 -34.87 4.39
C SER A 5 16.06 -33.78 3.41
N THR A 6 15.01 -34.00 2.63
CA THR A 6 14.39 -32.98 1.79
C THR A 6 13.51 -32.08 2.65
N LEU A 7 13.86 -30.82 2.74
CA LEU A 7 13.01 -29.82 3.43
C LEU A 7 11.77 -29.55 2.55
N PRO A 8 10.55 -29.75 3.06
CA PRO A 8 9.34 -29.40 2.32
C PRO A 8 9.31 -27.90 1.93
N LEU A 9 8.80 -27.59 0.73
CA LEU A 9 8.78 -26.21 0.18
C LEU A 9 8.00 -25.23 1.05
N ASP A 10 6.93 -25.68 1.70
CA ASP A 10 6.13 -24.89 2.65
C ASP A 10 6.93 -24.49 3.88
N LYS A 11 7.76 -25.40 4.42
CA LYS A 11 8.68 -25.09 5.52
C LYS A 11 9.76 -24.10 5.09
N LEU A 12 10.26 -24.23 3.86
CA LEU A 12 11.24 -23.28 3.34
C LEU A 12 10.63 -21.88 3.18
N ALA A 13 9.41 -21.77 2.65
CA ALA A 13 8.70 -20.51 2.55
C ALA A 13 8.47 -19.86 3.92
N TYR A 14 8.06 -20.66 4.91
CA TYR A 14 7.89 -20.17 6.28
C TYR A 14 9.20 -19.65 6.88
N LEU A 15 10.30 -20.38 6.71
CA LEU A 15 11.62 -19.98 7.19
C LEU A 15 12.10 -18.69 6.50
N ASN A 16 11.89 -18.57 5.20
CA ASN A 16 12.22 -17.35 4.44
C ASN A 16 11.46 -16.13 4.95
N LYS A 17 10.15 -16.26 5.17
CA LYS A 17 9.33 -15.19 5.76
C LYS A 17 9.83 -14.78 7.15
N HIS A 18 10.07 -15.76 8.01
CA HIS A 18 10.58 -15.47 9.35
C HIS A 18 11.94 -14.77 9.30
N HIS A 19 12.85 -15.27 8.48
CA HIS A 19 14.17 -14.69 8.31
C HIS A 19 14.11 -13.26 7.70
N LEU A 20 13.21 -13.02 6.76
CA LEU A 20 12.98 -11.70 6.19
C LEU A 20 12.54 -10.70 7.28
N ARG A 21 11.56 -11.09 8.10
CA ARG A 21 11.08 -10.25 9.22
C ARG A 21 12.19 -9.90 10.19
N CYS A 22 12.93 -10.91 10.65
CA CYS A 22 14.06 -10.67 11.56
C CYS A 22 15.12 -9.76 10.95
N LYS A 23 15.39 -9.88 9.65
CA LYS A 23 16.33 -8.99 8.95
C LYS A 23 15.80 -7.56 8.84
N LEU A 24 14.53 -7.36 8.52
CA LEU A 24 13.92 -6.04 8.42
C LEU A 24 13.88 -5.35 9.79
N GLU A 25 13.48 -6.07 10.84
CA GLU A 25 13.54 -5.55 12.22
C GLU A 25 14.96 -5.13 12.59
N ARG A 26 15.94 -5.99 12.34
CA ARG A 26 17.34 -5.65 12.59
C ARG A 26 17.87 -4.45 11.80
N ALA A 27 17.32 -4.20 10.61
CA ALA A 27 17.71 -3.07 9.78
C ALA A 27 17.28 -1.71 10.35
N ARG A 28 16.35 -1.69 11.31
CA ARG A 28 15.98 -0.45 12.03
C ARG A 28 17.16 0.09 12.83
N ASP A 29 17.88 -0.79 13.50
CA ASP A 29 18.89 -0.41 14.49
C ASP A 29 20.33 -0.73 14.03
N CYS A 30 20.50 -1.50 12.94
CA CYS A 30 21.80 -1.91 12.42
C CYS A 30 22.04 -1.33 11.01
N GLU A 31 22.89 -0.32 10.92
CA GLU A 31 23.24 0.36 9.66
C GLU A 31 23.78 -0.59 8.60
N LYS A 32 24.67 -1.52 8.97
CA LYS A 32 25.22 -2.54 8.05
C LYS A 32 24.12 -3.41 7.44
N THR A 33 23.12 -3.81 8.24
CA THR A 33 21.99 -4.61 7.77
C THR A 33 21.09 -3.77 6.86
N ARG A 34 20.82 -2.52 7.25
CA ARG A 34 20.07 -1.54 6.45
C ARG A 34 20.74 -1.31 5.10
N TYR A 35 22.02 -1.01 5.07
CA TYR A 35 22.80 -0.82 3.85
C TYR A 35 22.68 -2.04 2.90
N ASN A 36 22.87 -3.25 3.42
CA ASN A 36 22.77 -4.47 2.61
C ASN A 36 21.37 -4.64 2.01
N ILE A 37 20.31 -4.45 2.80
CA ILE A 37 18.93 -4.60 2.34
C ILE A 37 18.59 -3.54 1.30
N ILE A 38 18.88 -2.28 1.60
CA ILE A 38 18.43 -1.16 0.76
C ILE A 38 19.38 -0.96 -0.43
N LYS A 39 20.66 -0.68 -0.19
CA LYS A 39 21.60 -0.29 -1.24
C LYS A 39 22.00 -1.46 -2.14
N ILE A 40 22.22 -2.64 -1.57
CA ILE A 40 22.72 -3.77 -2.34
C ILE A 40 21.58 -4.56 -2.99
N ARG A 41 20.41 -4.66 -2.35
CA ARG A 41 19.35 -5.55 -2.83
C ARG A 41 18.15 -4.82 -3.43
N LEU A 42 17.55 -3.85 -2.72
CA LEU A 42 16.30 -3.23 -3.17
C LEU A 42 16.53 -2.11 -4.19
N ARG A 43 17.47 -1.18 -3.93
CA ARG A 43 17.71 -0.02 -4.78
C ARG A 43 17.94 -0.41 -6.25
N PRO A 44 18.82 -1.38 -6.60
CA PRO A 44 19.05 -1.74 -7.99
C PRO A 44 17.81 -2.30 -8.71
N ILE A 45 16.90 -2.94 -7.95
CA ILE A 45 15.66 -3.47 -8.51
C ILE A 45 14.66 -2.33 -8.72
N LEU A 46 14.52 -1.43 -7.73
CA LEU A 46 13.64 -0.27 -7.80
C LEU A 46 14.05 0.66 -8.95
N ASP A 47 15.35 0.96 -9.09
CA ASP A 47 15.88 1.79 -10.16
C ASP A 47 15.63 1.18 -11.55
N ARG A 48 15.71 -0.15 -11.66
CA ARG A 48 15.40 -0.87 -12.90
C ARG A 48 13.91 -0.85 -13.22
N MET A 49 13.04 -1.01 -12.20
CA MET A 49 11.58 -1.10 -12.39
C MET A 49 10.93 0.26 -12.62
N PHE A 50 11.37 1.29 -11.92
CA PHE A 50 10.70 2.59 -11.90
C PHE A 50 11.53 3.71 -12.53
N GLY A 51 12.79 3.44 -12.87
CA GLY A 51 13.74 4.41 -13.38
C GLY A 51 14.57 5.08 -12.27
N ALA A 52 15.87 5.18 -12.48
CA ALA A 52 16.81 5.77 -11.51
C ALA A 52 16.48 7.23 -11.19
N ASP A 53 15.99 8.00 -12.17
CA ASP A 53 15.60 9.38 -11.96
C ASP A 53 14.36 9.51 -11.05
N ALA A 54 13.36 8.69 -11.27
CA ALA A 54 12.15 8.66 -10.42
C ALA A 54 12.46 8.20 -8.99
N MET A 55 13.50 7.37 -8.83
CA MET A 55 13.92 6.85 -7.52
C MET A 55 14.94 7.74 -6.81
N ARG A 56 15.47 8.79 -7.45
CA ARG A 56 16.54 9.64 -6.92
C ARG A 56 16.21 10.26 -5.56
N ASP A 57 15.01 10.81 -5.45
CA ASP A 57 14.56 11.54 -4.25
C ASP A 57 13.89 10.63 -3.22
N ILE A 58 13.75 9.34 -3.51
CA ILE A 58 13.21 8.36 -2.57
C ILE A 58 14.28 7.97 -1.55
N SER A 59 14.04 8.31 -0.29
CA SER A 59 14.99 8.04 0.79
C SER A 59 15.09 6.55 1.12
N ASP A 60 16.23 6.13 1.63
CA ASP A 60 16.48 4.77 2.10
C ASP A 60 15.55 4.40 3.27
N ASP A 61 15.21 5.37 4.12
CA ASP A 61 14.27 5.17 5.21
C ASP A 61 12.86 4.89 4.70
N TYR A 62 12.42 5.60 3.67
CA TYR A 62 11.13 5.31 3.03
C TYR A 62 11.10 3.90 2.44
N ILE A 63 12.15 3.48 1.71
CA ILE A 63 12.25 2.13 1.16
C ILE A 63 12.18 1.07 2.26
N LEU A 64 12.87 1.29 3.39
CA LEU A 64 12.82 0.39 4.55
C LEU A 64 11.40 0.29 5.12
N ARG A 65 10.72 1.43 5.32
CA ARG A 65 9.34 1.46 5.81
C ARG A 65 8.38 0.74 4.87
N VAL A 66 8.53 0.90 3.56
CA VAL A 66 7.73 0.15 2.56
C VAL A 66 8.01 -1.34 2.63
N ALA A 67 9.27 -1.76 2.76
CA ALA A 67 9.62 -3.17 2.89
C ALA A 67 9.04 -3.79 4.18
N MET A 68 9.06 -3.05 5.29
CA MET A 68 8.45 -3.46 6.55
C MET A 68 6.93 -3.54 6.44
N LEU A 69 6.29 -2.57 5.79
CA LEU A 69 4.85 -2.57 5.54
C LEU A 69 4.42 -3.82 4.71
N GLY A 70 5.23 -4.18 3.71
CA GLY A 70 4.98 -5.31 2.82
C GLY A 70 5.36 -6.69 3.39
N GLN A 71 6.12 -6.78 4.49
CA GLN A 71 6.77 -8.01 4.97
C GLN A 71 5.83 -9.20 5.22
N GLN A 72 4.56 -8.95 5.53
CA GLN A 72 3.57 -10.02 5.74
C GLN A 72 3.07 -10.64 4.43
N ARG A 73 3.31 -10.00 3.28
CA ARG A 73 2.72 -10.29 1.98
C ARG A 73 3.73 -10.79 0.95
N VAL A 74 4.97 -10.90 1.35
CA VAL A 74 6.08 -11.38 0.51
C VAL A 74 6.80 -12.53 1.19
N ASP A 75 7.33 -13.44 0.40
CA ASP A 75 8.15 -14.55 0.87
C ASP A 75 9.64 -14.19 0.82
N THR A 76 9.99 -13.25 -0.06
CA THR A 76 11.36 -12.78 -0.25
C THR A 76 11.40 -11.27 -0.41
N LEU A 77 12.56 -10.67 -0.11
CA LEU A 77 12.80 -9.23 -0.27
C LEU A 77 12.61 -8.77 -1.73
N LEU A 78 12.90 -9.64 -2.70
CA LEU A 78 12.83 -9.33 -4.13
C LEU A 78 11.40 -9.12 -4.64
N GLN A 79 10.39 -9.60 -3.91
CA GLN A 79 8.98 -9.40 -4.25
C GLN A 79 8.44 -8.04 -3.79
N VAL A 80 9.16 -7.34 -2.88
CA VAL A 80 8.70 -6.04 -2.33
C VAL A 80 8.46 -5.01 -3.43
N PRO A 81 9.36 -4.77 -4.40
CA PRO A 81 9.15 -3.78 -5.44
C PRO A 81 7.89 -4.01 -6.27
N GLU A 82 7.59 -5.27 -6.62
CA GLU A 82 6.41 -5.64 -7.38
C GLU A 82 5.12 -5.53 -6.54
N ARG A 83 5.12 -6.16 -5.36
CA ARG A 83 3.93 -6.22 -4.48
C ARG A 83 3.56 -4.87 -3.87
N MET A 84 4.52 -3.97 -3.76
CA MET A 84 4.36 -2.64 -3.17
C MET A 84 4.59 -1.51 -4.19
N ALA A 85 4.44 -1.81 -5.50
CA ALA A 85 4.69 -0.87 -6.59
C ALA A 85 3.95 0.46 -6.41
N TYR A 86 2.69 0.43 -5.95
CA TYR A 86 1.88 1.61 -5.67
C TYR A 86 2.46 2.53 -4.58
N MET A 87 3.43 2.08 -3.79
CA MET A 87 4.14 2.95 -2.85
C MET A 87 5.19 3.83 -3.54
N PHE A 88 5.68 3.42 -4.71
CA PHE A 88 6.72 4.11 -5.47
C PHE A 88 6.16 4.89 -6.67
N THR A 89 5.02 4.47 -7.19
CA THR A 89 4.32 5.11 -8.31
C THR A 89 2.91 5.50 -7.92
N GLU A 90 2.22 6.27 -8.77
CA GLU A 90 0.79 6.50 -8.60
C GLU A 90 0.00 5.20 -8.89
N PRO A 91 -1.15 4.99 -8.21
CA PRO A 91 -1.99 3.83 -8.45
C PRO A 91 -2.50 3.79 -9.89
N ASN A 92 -2.51 2.58 -10.48
CA ASN A 92 -3.13 2.38 -11.79
C ASN A 92 -4.64 2.14 -11.64
N TRP A 93 -5.39 3.23 -11.43
CA TRP A 93 -6.86 3.15 -11.32
C TRP A 93 -7.53 2.67 -12.61
N ASN A 94 -6.88 2.84 -13.77
CA ASN A 94 -7.38 2.39 -15.07
C ASN A 94 -7.15 0.90 -15.33
N SER A 95 -6.47 0.18 -14.43
CA SER A 95 -6.36 -1.27 -14.55
C SER A 95 -7.73 -1.93 -14.46
N ARG A 96 -7.92 -3.03 -15.21
CA ARG A 96 -9.18 -3.80 -15.16
C ARG A 96 -9.50 -4.23 -13.73
N THR A 97 -8.51 -4.73 -13.00
CA THR A 97 -8.67 -5.17 -11.61
C THR A 97 -9.18 -4.04 -10.70
N CYS A 98 -8.66 -2.82 -10.86
CA CYS A 98 -9.10 -1.68 -10.06
C CYS A 98 -10.53 -1.26 -10.45
N ARG A 99 -10.85 -1.18 -11.73
CA ARG A 99 -12.20 -0.84 -12.21
C ARG A 99 -13.25 -1.86 -11.75
N ASP A 100 -12.98 -3.15 -11.91
CA ASP A 100 -13.86 -4.23 -11.44
C ASP A 100 -14.06 -4.15 -9.91
N PHE A 101 -13.01 -3.81 -9.16
CA PHE A 101 -13.11 -3.63 -7.72
C PHE A 101 -13.88 -2.36 -7.34
N ARG A 102 -13.66 -1.25 -8.07
CA ARG A 102 -14.39 0.02 -7.88
C ARG A 102 -15.89 -0.16 -8.12
N ALA A 103 -16.29 -0.94 -9.12
CA ALA A 103 -17.69 -1.25 -9.42
C ALA A 103 -18.42 -1.98 -8.26
N THR A 104 -17.71 -2.57 -7.31
CA THR A 104 -18.31 -3.19 -6.10
C THR A 104 -18.68 -2.20 -5.00
N VAL A 105 -18.40 -0.90 -5.19
CA VAL A 105 -18.68 0.16 -4.21
C VAL A 105 -19.60 1.20 -4.86
N PRO A 106 -20.75 1.55 -4.25
CA PRO A 106 -21.60 2.62 -4.76
C PRO A 106 -20.84 3.95 -4.88
N THR A 107 -21.08 4.69 -5.98
CA THR A 107 -20.35 5.94 -6.26
C THR A 107 -20.50 6.96 -5.14
N VAL A 108 -21.69 7.17 -4.63
CA VAL A 108 -21.94 8.10 -3.52
C VAL A 108 -21.13 7.70 -2.28
N SER A 109 -21.08 6.40 -1.96
CA SER A 109 -20.30 5.90 -0.81
C SER A 109 -18.79 6.09 -1.03
N PHE A 110 -18.30 5.83 -2.24
CA PHE A 110 -16.90 6.03 -2.58
C PHE A 110 -16.48 7.50 -2.41
N GLN A 111 -17.20 8.41 -3.07
CA GLN A 111 -16.91 9.84 -3.05
C GLN A 111 -16.98 10.39 -1.61
N HIS A 112 -18.05 10.07 -0.88
CA HIS A 112 -18.20 10.48 0.53
C HIS A 112 -17.00 10.05 1.38
N VAL A 113 -16.65 8.77 1.33
CA VAL A 113 -15.54 8.22 2.14
C VAL A 113 -14.19 8.84 1.77
N VAL A 114 -13.92 8.99 0.48
CA VAL A 114 -12.62 9.51 0.01
C VAL A 114 -12.48 10.99 0.36
N MET A 115 -13.54 11.80 0.20
CA MET A 115 -13.56 13.20 0.64
C MET A 115 -13.37 13.35 2.15
N ALA A 116 -14.08 12.55 2.94
CA ALA A 116 -13.95 12.57 4.39
C ALA A 116 -12.55 12.15 4.86
N ALA A 117 -11.93 11.17 4.19
CA ALA A 117 -10.57 10.76 4.50
C ALA A 117 -9.53 11.82 4.09
N GLN A 118 -9.74 12.49 2.97
CA GLN A 118 -8.88 13.60 2.57
C GLN A 118 -8.89 14.71 3.63
N ALA A 119 -10.06 15.09 4.12
CA ALA A 119 -10.19 16.07 5.20
C ALA A 119 -9.49 15.62 6.49
N LEU A 120 -9.66 14.33 6.87
CA LEU A 120 -8.96 13.77 8.02
C LEU A 120 -7.43 13.90 7.84
N PHE A 121 -6.88 13.46 6.70
CA PHE A 121 -5.43 13.46 6.48
C PHE A 121 -4.81 14.86 6.43
N GLN A 122 -5.59 15.88 6.08
CA GLN A 122 -5.17 17.27 6.13
C GLN A 122 -5.15 17.86 7.54
N GLN A 123 -5.92 17.30 8.46
CA GLN A 123 -6.14 17.88 9.80
C GLN A 123 -5.45 17.08 10.90
N THR A 124 -5.37 15.76 10.77
CA THR A 124 -4.82 14.89 11.82
C THR A 124 -3.29 15.05 11.95
N ARG A 125 -2.83 14.97 13.20
CA ARG A 125 -1.40 14.87 13.54
C ARG A 125 -0.99 13.44 13.90
N ASP A 126 -1.96 12.61 14.28
CA ASP A 126 -1.76 11.21 14.63
C ASP A 126 -2.91 10.37 14.05
N ILE A 127 -2.62 9.75 12.91
CA ILE A 127 -3.59 8.91 12.22
C ILE A 127 -4.05 7.72 13.08
N HIS A 128 -3.16 7.15 13.91
CA HIS A 128 -3.51 6.00 14.73
C HIS A 128 -4.46 6.35 15.87
N ALA A 129 -4.33 7.54 16.45
CA ALA A 129 -5.22 8.03 17.46
C ALA A 129 -6.62 8.33 16.90
N ASP A 130 -6.69 8.98 15.74
CA ASP A 130 -7.96 9.46 15.18
C ASP A 130 -8.70 8.39 14.36
N TRP A 131 -7.98 7.44 13.77
CA TRP A 131 -8.51 6.45 12.84
C TRP A 131 -9.66 5.60 13.36
N PRO A 132 -9.62 5.03 14.59
CA PRO A 132 -10.69 4.15 15.07
C PRO A 132 -12.04 4.86 15.16
N ALA A 133 -12.06 6.09 15.72
CA ALA A 133 -13.28 6.89 15.87
C ALA A 133 -13.80 7.36 14.50
N TRP A 134 -12.91 7.84 13.64
CA TRP A 134 -13.25 8.24 12.29
C TRP A 134 -13.84 7.06 11.48
N MET A 135 -13.20 5.89 11.54
CA MET A 135 -13.67 4.69 10.86
C MET A 135 -15.06 4.26 11.32
N ALA A 136 -15.34 4.33 12.63
CA ALA A 136 -16.65 3.99 13.17
C ALA A 136 -17.73 4.98 12.67
N THR A 137 -17.40 6.27 12.63
CA THR A 137 -18.30 7.31 12.11
C THR A 137 -18.62 7.07 10.63
N GLN A 138 -17.61 6.88 9.79
CA GLN A 138 -17.83 6.65 8.36
C GLN A 138 -18.61 5.36 8.09
N ALA A 139 -18.31 4.30 8.84
CA ALA A 139 -19.01 3.02 8.71
C ALA A 139 -20.51 3.10 9.03
N SER A 140 -20.93 4.03 9.89
CA SER A 140 -22.35 4.25 10.20
C SER A 140 -23.09 5.06 9.13
N GLN A 141 -22.35 5.78 8.29
CA GLN A 141 -22.91 6.72 7.30
C GLN A 141 -23.03 6.14 5.89
N VAL A 142 -22.32 5.04 5.60
CA VAL A 142 -22.30 4.47 4.24
C VAL A 142 -22.90 3.08 4.19
N ALA A 143 -23.62 2.80 3.10
CA ALA A 143 -24.11 1.46 2.82
C ALA A 143 -22.92 0.48 2.67
N GLY A 144 -23.01 -0.67 3.36
CA GLY A 144 -21.93 -1.65 3.41
C GLY A 144 -20.92 -1.44 4.56
N GLY A 145 -21.12 -0.39 5.38
CA GLY A 145 -20.40 -0.19 6.63
C GLY A 145 -18.88 -0.15 6.49
N LYS A 146 -18.19 -0.66 7.49
CA LYS A 146 -16.71 -0.69 7.56
C LYS A 146 -16.05 -1.32 6.33
N ALA A 147 -16.69 -2.33 5.73
CA ALA A 147 -16.15 -2.98 4.53
C ALA A 147 -16.14 -2.04 3.32
N ALA A 148 -17.19 -1.25 3.12
CA ALA A 148 -17.28 -0.26 2.05
C ALA A 148 -16.27 0.87 2.26
N VAL A 149 -16.10 1.37 3.49
CA VAL A 149 -15.07 2.37 3.83
C VAL A 149 -13.68 1.86 3.49
N GLN A 150 -13.32 0.66 3.94
CA GLN A 150 -12.01 0.08 3.67
C GLN A 150 -11.77 -0.16 2.18
N LYS A 151 -12.79 -0.62 1.44
CA LYS A 151 -12.69 -0.81 -0.02
C LYS A 151 -12.44 0.53 -0.74
N SER A 152 -13.21 1.57 -0.42
CA SER A 152 -13.07 2.89 -1.03
C SER A 152 -11.66 3.45 -0.86
N LEU A 153 -11.15 3.41 0.36
CA LEU A 153 -9.81 3.92 0.66
C LEU A 153 -8.71 3.07 0.01
N ARG A 154 -8.90 1.76 -0.05
CA ARG A 154 -7.93 0.88 -0.70
C ARG A 154 -7.87 1.14 -2.19
N ILE A 155 -9.01 1.31 -2.86
CA ILE A 155 -9.07 1.71 -4.27
C ILE A 155 -8.30 3.04 -4.46
N ALA A 156 -8.64 4.05 -3.66
CA ALA A 156 -8.08 5.38 -3.81
C ALA A 156 -6.57 5.44 -3.54
N LEU A 157 -6.07 4.76 -2.50
CA LEU A 157 -4.67 4.84 -2.10
C LEU A 157 -3.73 3.88 -2.84
N SER A 158 -4.23 2.74 -3.30
CA SER A 158 -3.37 1.70 -3.90
C SER A 158 -3.82 1.18 -5.26
N GLY A 159 -5.09 1.30 -5.62
CA GLY A 159 -5.66 0.65 -6.80
C GLY A 159 -5.76 -0.88 -6.67
N GLU A 160 -5.45 -1.44 -5.50
CA GLU A 160 -5.32 -2.89 -5.29
C GLU A 160 -6.49 -3.45 -4.46
N ARG A 161 -6.87 -4.71 -4.72
CA ARG A 161 -7.92 -5.40 -3.95
C ARG A 161 -7.46 -5.84 -2.57
N ALA A 162 -6.18 -6.13 -2.42
CA ALA A 162 -5.55 -6.62 -1.20
C ALA A 162 -4.24 -5.87 -0.93
N GLY A 163 -3.91 -5.70 0.34
CA GLY A 163 -2.70 -4.97 0.73
C GLY A 163 -2.64 -4.78 2.25
N PRO A 164 -1.64 -4.09 2.77
CA PRO A 164 -1.53 -3.72 4.18
C PRO A 164 -2.74 -2.93 4.66
N PRO A 165 -2.93 -2.74 5.98
CA PRO A 165 -3.95 -1.86 6.52
C PRO A 165 -3.87 -0.46 5.91
N VAL A 166 -5.02 0.14 5.62
CA VAL A 166 -5.09 1.41 4.87
C VAL A 166 -4.45 2.56 5.66
N ALA A 167 -4.63 2.59 6.99
CA ALA A 167 -3.99 3.59 7.84
C ALA A 167 -2.45 3.51 7.78
N GLU A 168 -1.89 2.30 7.78
CA GLU A 168 -0.43 2.09 7.65
C GLU A 168 0.08 2.50 6.27
N ILE A 169 -0.71 2.27 5.20
CA ILE A 169 -0.37 2.78 3.85
C ILE A 169 -0.29 4.31 3.88
N ALA A 170 -1.29 4.99 4.45
CA ALA A 170 -1.33 6.45 4.53
C ALA A 170 -0.17 7.01 5.37
N GLU A 171 0.15 6.37 6.49
CA GLU A 171 1.28 6.75 7.34
C GLU A 171 2.61 6.64 6.61
N VAL A 172 2.87 5.52 5.93
CA VAL A 172 4.14 5.30 5.22
C VAL A 172 4.26 6.22 3.99
N LEU A 173 3.17 6.49 3.27
CA LEU A 173 3.14 7.49 2.19
C LEU A 173 3.43 8.90 2.71
N GLY A 174 3.06 9.18 3.96
CA GLY A 174 2.91 10.52 4.51
C GLY A 174 1.52 11.09 4.23
N LEU A 175 0.90 11.70 5.23
CA LEU A 175 -0.51 12.14 5.17
C LEU A 175 -0.77 13.15 4.05
N HIS A 176 0.20 14.03 3.78
CA HIS A 176 0.09 15.00 2.67
C HIS A 176 -0.04 14.28 1.31
N ARG A 177 0.90 13.39 0.98
CA ARG A 177 0.87 12.62 -0.27
C ARG A 177 -0.35 11.70 -0.34
N ALA A 178 -0.77 11.13 0.79
CA ALA A 178 -2.00 10.33 0.85
C ALA A 178 -3.24 11.17 0.53
N ALA A 179 -3.34 12.41 1.06
CA ALA A 179 -4.43 13.33 0.76
C ALA A 179 -4.45 13.76 -0.72
N GLU A 180 -3.29 14.05 -1.31
CA GLU A 180 -3.17 14.34 -2.76
C GLU A 180 -3.66 13.15 -3.61
N ARG A 181 -3.30 11.93 -3.22
CA ARG A 181 -3.72 10.71 -3.91
C ARG A 181 -5.24 10.49 -3.81
N LEU A 182 -5.83 10.79 -2.67
CA LEU A 182 -7.29 10.76 -2.51
C LEU A 182 -7.98 11.78 -3.44
N ALA A 183 -7.45 12.99 -3.55
CA ALA A 183 -7.96 14.00 -4.49
C ALA A 183 -7.87 13.52 -5.94
N ALA A 184 -6.75 12.94 -6.34
CA ALA A 184 -6.56 12.39 -7.69
C ALA A 184 -7.51 11.22 -7.99
N ALA A 185 -7.80 10.37 -6.99
CA ALA A 185 -8.76 9.27 -7.13
C ALA A 185 -10.20 9.77 -7.31
N LEU A 186 -10.59 10.87 -6.65
CA LEU A 186 -11.89 11.51 -6.87
C LEU A 186 -12.01 12.05 -8.29
N ALA A 187 -11.01 12.78 -8.76
CA ALA A 187 -10.99 13.33 -10.13
C ALA A 187 -11.04 12.21 -11.20
N TRP A 188 -10.35 11.09 -10.95
CA TRP A 188 -10.45 9.89 -11.81
C TRP A 188 -11.85 9.32 -11.83
N ASP A 189 -12.50 9.17 -10.67
CA ASP A 189 -13.85 8.59 -10.54
C ASP A 189 -14.91 9.46 -11.25
N GLU A 190 -14.87 10.77 -11.07
CA GLU A 190 -15.74 11.72 -11.75
C GLU A 190 -15.58 11.66 -13.28
N GLY A 191 -14.35 11.56 -13.77
CA GLY A 191 -14.06 11.40 -15.19
C GLY A 191 -14.52 10.05 -15.76
N ALA A 192 -14.63 9.00 -14.95
CA ALA A 192 -15.15 7.70 -15.35
C ALA A 192 -16.69 7.74 -15.47
N VAL A 193 -17.37 8.33 -14.48
CA VAL A 193 -18.84 8.49 -14.48
C VAL A 193 -19.33 9.29 -15.69
N ASN A 194 -18.64 10.39 -16.02
CA ASN A 194 -19.01 11.23 -17.16
C ASN A 194 -18.82 10.55 -18.52
N ARG A 195 -17.98 9.52 -18.63
CA ARG A 195 -17.76 8.74 -19.86
C ARG A 195 -18.80 7.64 -20.07
N GLU A 196 -19.50 7.22 -19.03
CA GLU A 196 -20.51 6.17 -19.09
C GLU A 196 -21.94 6.72 -19.31
N GLN A 197 -22.13 8.04 -19.32
CA GLN A 197 -23.40 8.67 -19.72
C GLN A 197 -23.39 8.92 -21.24
N PRO A 198 -24.07 8.09 -22.06
CA PRO A 198 -24.27 8.39 -23.48
C PRO A 198 -25.16 9.63 -23.60
N HIS A 199 -24.77 10.54 -24.46
CA HIS A 199 -25.58 11.67 -24.91
C HIS A 199 -26.78 11.20 -25.73
#